data_f738f7c2f7942c716f18b0fc389c6e42
#
_entry.id   f738f7c2f7942c716f18b0fc389c6e42
#
_cell.length_a   1.000
_cell.length_b   1.000
_cell.length_c   1.000
_cell.angle_alpha   90.00
_cell.angle_beta   90.00
_cell.angle_gamma   90.00
#
_symmetry.space_group_name_H-M   'P 1'
#
loop_
_entity.id
_entity.type
_entity.pdbx_description
1 polymer ?
#
loop_
_entity_poly.entity_id
_entity_poly.type
_entity_poly.pdbx_seq_one_letter_code
_entity_poly.pdbx_strand_id
1 'polypeptide(L)'
;MEITCLDDVVTVRETMPDGSEKKETVTVSHPGDVLRKILADYRTPAMEDMPSFTGGLVGYFSYDYIKYSEPKLKPLMSSRPDEDENQEFRDMDLMLFDKVIAFDHYRQKLLLIAGVSTDDIEKSYEEAEQILEDMAQLIKHGEKEDFRPLQLKSEIKTLFSEEQYCSMVEKAKQYIHEGDIFQVVLSNPMRAEAEGSLFDTYRVLRTENPSPYMFYFSSDDIELSGASPETLAKLQDGRISTFPLAGTRVRGRNDEEDKALKLNFSVTEKGAGGAQHAGGSWQERHRQSQRTGHSESRGIPFHRKILPRNAHRLHSDRKTQQRQGCSGMSGRNTSGRHAFRSA
;
A
#
# COMPACT_ATOMS: atom_id res chain seq x y z
N MET A 1 10.96 -5.16 16.03
CA MET A 1 10.44 -3.87 16.58
C MET A 1 9.12 -3.56 15.91
N GLU A 2 8.10 -3.21 16.68
CA GLU A 2 6.79 -2.74 16.20
C GLU A 2 6.55 -1.31 16.70
N ILE A 3 5.96 -0.48 15.87
CA ILE A 3 5.72 0.93 16.15
C ILE A 3 4.26 1.22 15.81
N THR A 4 3.47 1.52 16.84
CA THR A 4 2.05 1.82 16.69
C THR A 4 1.73 3.23 17.13
N CYS A 5 0.67 3.81 16.59
CA CYS A 5 0.17 5.12 17.01
C CYS A 5 -1.34 5.12 17.10
N LEU A 6 -1.85 5.66 18.18
CA LEU A 6 -3.26 5.94 18.40
C LEU A 6 -3.37 7.24 19.20
N ASP A 7 -4.13 8.20 18.71
CA ASP A 7 -4.45 9.47 19.38
C ASP A 7 -3.24 10.18 20.04
N ASP A 8 -2.23 10.48 19.24
CA ASP A 8 -0.97 11.15 19.63
C ASP A 8 -0.02 10.27 20.46
N VAL A 9 -0.42 9.07 20.84
CA VAL A 9 0.39 8.17 21.64
C VAL A 9 1.10 7.18 20.73
N VAL A 10 2.41 7.32 20.60
CA VAL A 10 3.26 6.37 19.90
C VAL A 10 3.81 5.35 20.88
N THR A 11 3.63 4.08 20.57
CA THR A 11 4.21 2.95 21.31
C THR A 11 5.24 2.26 20.44
N VAL A 12 6.45 2.10 20.96
CA VAL A 12 7.51 1.28 20.36
C VAL A 12 7.68 0.03 21.21
N ARG A 13 7.51 -1.13 20.59
CA ARG A 13 7.70 -2.45 21.21
C ARG A 13 8.86 -3.16 20.54
N GLU A 14 9.82 -3.57 21.29
CA GLU A 14 10.99 -4.29 20.83
C GLU A 14 11.12 -5.64 21.54
N THR A 15 11.20 -6.72 20.81
CA THR A 15 11.47 -8.03 21.34
C THR A 15 12.97 -8.23 21.39
N MET A 16 13.51 -8.42 22.59
CA MET A 16 14.92 -8.61 22.82
C MET A 16 15.34 -10.07 22.48
N PRO A 17 16.64 -10.34 22.24
CA PRO A 17 17.11 -11.70 21.92
C PRO A 17 16.81 -12.75 23.00
N ASP A 18 16.64 -12.33 24.25
CA ASP A 18 16.28 -13.20 25.37
C ASP A 18 14.76 -13.48 25.46
N GLY A 19 13.97 -12.96 24.51
CA GLY A 19 12.52 -13.07 24.47
C GLY A 19 11.78 -12.07 25.36
N SER A 20 12.48 -11.20 26.09
CA SER A 20 11.85 -10.11 26.81
C SER A 20 11.35 -9.01 25.89
N GLU A 21 10.29 -8.31 26.29
CA GLU A 21 9.76 -7.18 25.54
C GLU A 21 10.08 -5.86 26.24
N LYS A 22 10.65 -4.94 25.47
CA LYS A 22 10.81 -3.55 25.89
C LYS A 22 9.72 -2.72 25.23
N LYS A 23 8.94 -2.02 26.05
CA LYS A 23 7.86 -1.14 25.57
C LYS A 23 8.14 0.28 26.01
N GLU A 24 8.20 1.18 25.06
CA GLU A 24 8.31 2.63 25.28
C GLU A 24 7.08 3.33 24.70
N THR A 25 6.55 4.30 25.44
CA THR A 25 5.37 5.06 25.03
C THR A 25 5.68 6.54 25.13
N VAL A 26 5.36 7.29 24.08
CA VAL A 26 5.59 8.73 24.03
C VAL A 26 4.40 9.43 23.37
N THR A 27 3.99 10.56 23.97
CA THR A 27 2.95 11.43 23.38
C THR A 27 3.62 12.47 22.49
N VAL A 28 3.20 12.55 21.24
CA VAL A 28 3.79 13.44 20.24
C VAL A 28 2.73 14.08 19.36
N SER A 29 2.95 15.31 18.92
CA SER A 29 2.08 15.98 17.96
C SER A 29 2.30 15.50 16.52
N HIS A 30 3.47 14.94 16.23
CA HIS A 30 3.86 14.46 14.89
C HIS A 30 4.54 13.09 14.99
N PRO A 31 3.78 11.99 14.88
CA PRO A 31 4.33 10.63 14.96
C PRO A 31 5.47 10.36 13.96
N GLY A 32 5.44 11.01 12.79
CA GLY A 32 6.51 10.92 11.79
C GLY A 32 7.90 11.33 12.30
N ASP A 33 8.00 12.15 13.37
CA ASP A 33 9.30 12.53 13.94
C ASP A 33 9.94 11.37 14.70
N VAL A 34 9.12 10.53 15.32
CA VAL A 34 9.59 9.29 15.96
C VAL A 34 10.13 8.33 14.90
N LEU A 35 9.40 8.17 13.79
CA LEU A 35 9.85 7.32 12.68
C LEU A 35 11.16 7.81 12.08
N ARG A 36 11.34 9.13 11.91
CA ARG A 36 12.61 9.69 11.39
C ARG A 36 13.79 9.41 12.31
N LYS A 37 13.59 9.46 13.62
CA LYS A 37 14.64 9.11 14.59
C LYS A 37 15.02 7.64 14.48
N ILE A 38 14.04 6.74 14.48
CA ILE A 38 14.28 5.30 14.34
C ILE A 38 15.00 5.02 13.01
N LEU A 39 14.48 5.52 11.89
CA LEU A 39 15.09 5.29 10.57
C LEU A 39 16.48 5.91 10.40
N ALA A 40 16.86 6.88 11.22
CA ALA A 40 18.21 7.44 11.18
C ALA A 40 19.28 6.43 11.58
N ASP A 41 18.92 5.49 12.46
CA ASP A 41 19.81 4.43 12.95
C ASP A 41 19.87 3.23 12.00
N TYR A 42 18.91 3.10 11.06
CA TYR A 42 18.80 1.99 10.12
C TYR A 42 19.11 2.42 8.66
N ARG A 43 20.23 3.11 8.47
CA ARG A 43 20.66 3.52 7.12
C ARG A 43 21.46 2.41 6.45
N THR A 44 21.01 1.98 5.29
CA THR A 44 21.72 0.98 4.47
C THR A 44 22.18 1.60 3.15
N PRO A 45 23.38 1.25 2.65
CA PRO A 45 23.82 1.70 1.33
C PRO A 45 22.97 1.09 0.22
N ALA A 46 22.78 1.83 -0.86
CA ALA A 46 22.23 1.29 -2.09
C ALA A 46 23.30 0.43 -2.77
N MET A 47 22.98 -0.84 -3.03
CA MET A 47 23.87 -1.78 -3.71
C MET A 47 23.26 -2.17 -5.06
N GLU A 48 24.12 -2.30 -6.09
CA GLU A 48 23.73 -2.86 -7.36
C GLU A 48 23.28 -4.32 -7.18
N ASP A 49 22.35 -4.78 -8.01
CA ASP A 49 21.79 -6.13 -7.97
C ASP A 49 20.91 -6.50 -6.75
N MET A 50 20.75 -5.63 -5.79
CA MET A 50 19.81 -5.83 -4.68
C MET A 50 18.40 -5.38 -5.04
N PRO A 51 17.37 -5.98 -4.41
CA PRO A 51 15.99 -5.51 -4.55
C PRO A 51 15.85 -4.10 -4.01
N SER A 52 14.81 -3.39 -4.44
CA SER A 52 14.54 -2.01 -3.98
C SER A 52 14.21 -1.89 -2.50
N PHE A 53 13.82 -3.00 -1.86
CA PHE A 53 13.59 -3.11 -0.43
C PHE A 53 14.53 -4.15 0.14
N THR A 54 15.42 -3.74 1.04
CA THR A 54 16.40 -4.58 1.71
C THR A 54 16.21 -4.62 3.22
N GLY A 55 15.20 -3.94 3.72
CA GLY A 55 14.85 -3.76 5.12
C GLY A 55 14.22 -2.39 5.35
N GLY A 56 13.60 -2.20 6.51
CA GLY A 56 12.95 -0.96 6.90
C GLY A 56 11.54 -1.18 7.46
N LEU A 57 10.79 -0.11 7.55
CA LEU A 57 9.43 -0.14 8.11
C LEU A 57 8.42 -0.58 7.06
N VAL A 58 7.57 -1.54 7.43
CA VAL A 58 6.43 -2.03 6.63
C VAL A 58 5.20 -2.06 7.49
N GLY A 59 4.07 -1.62 6.96
CA GLY A 59 2.79 -1.62 7.65
C GLY A 59 1.82 -0.66 6.99
N TYR A 60 0.95 -0.03 7.79
CA TYR A 60 -0.04 0.88 7.26
C TYR A 60 -0.11 2.20 8.03
N PHE A 61 -0.60 3.21 7.33
CA PHE A 61 -1.14 4.44 7.90
C PHE A 61 -2.64 4.46 7.62
N SER A 62 -3.45 4.68 8.63
CA SER A 62 -4.89 4.82 8.45
C SER A 62 -5.23 6.10 7.70
N TYR A 63 -6.45 6.20 7.19
CA TYR A 63 -6.93 7.46 6.62
C TYR A 63 -6.89 8.59 7.64
N ASP A 64 -7.15 8.28 8.90
CA ASP A 64 -7.22 9.25 10.00
C ASP A 64 -5.84 9.80 10.42
N TYR A 65 -4.74 9.19 9.95
CA TYR A 65 -3.39 9.74 10.12
C TYR A 65 -3.25 11.15 9.55
N ILE A 66 -4.11 11.55 8.62
CA ILE A 66 -4.13 12.92 8.06
C ILE A 66 -4.29 14.00 9.14
N LYS A 67 -4.88 13.68 10.30
CA LYS A 67 -5.04 14.61 11.43
C LYS A 67 -3.70 15.19 11.93
N TYR A 68 -2.59 14.46 11.71
CA TYR A 68 -1.24 14.92 12.08
C TYR A 68 -0.62 15.86 11.05
N SER A 69 -1.03 15.75 9.79
CA SER A 69 -0.60 16.67 8.72
C SER A 69 -1.49 17.88 8.59
N GLU A 70 -2.78 17.73 8.91
CA GLU A 70 -3.81 18.77 8.83
C GLU A 70 -4.48 18.95 10.20
N PRO A 71 -3.87 19.69 11.14
CA PRO A 71 -4.38 19.81 12.52
C PRO A 71 -5.81 20.35 12.64
N LYS A 72 -6.30 21.07 11.63
CA LYS A 72 -7.68 21.59 11.56
C LYS A 72 -8.72 20.47 11.49
N LEU A 73 -8.35 19.29 11.00
CA LEU A 73 -9.24 18.15 10.90
C LEU A 73 -9.36 17.38 12.22
N LYS A 74 -8.39 17.51 13.10
CA LYS A 74 -8.35 16.75 14.37
C LYS A 74 -9.61 16.88 15.23
N PRO A 75 -10.18 18.09 15.49
CA PRO A 75 -11.41 18.21 16.26
C PRO A 75 -12.62 17.57 15.57
N LEU A 76 -12.65 17.56 14.23
CA LEU A 76 -13.75 16.98 13.47
C LEU A 76 -13.72 15.45 13.47
N MET A 77 -12.53 14.87 13.61
CA MET A 77 -12.31 13.41 13.64
C MET A 77 -12.58 12.82 15.03
N SER A 78 -12.27 13.57 16.08
CA SER A 78 -12.53 13.17 17.48
C SER A 78 -14.01 13.20 17.87
N SER A 79 -14.87 13.82 17.07
CA SER A 79 -16.31 13.93 17.33
C SER A 79 -17.16 12.88 16.60
N ARG A 80 -16.55 11.86 16.03
CA ARG A 80 -17.32 10.74 15.44
C ARG A 80 -18.02 9.99 16.55
N PRO A 81 -19.33 9.70 16.42
CA PRO A 81 -19.95 8.75 17.32
C PRO A 81 -19.26 7.40 17.11
N ASP A 82 -18.57 6.94 18.12
CA ASP A 82 -18.01 5.60 18.16
C ASP A 82 -19.16 4.60 18.19
N GLU A 83 -19.58 4.12 17.03
CA GLU A 83 -20.58 3.05 16.94
C GLU A 83 -20.00 1.67 17.31
N ASP A 84 -18.68 1.58 17.53
CA ASP A 84 -18.00 0.37 17.99
C ASP A 84 -16.90 0.72 19.00
N GLU A 85 -17.24 0.72 20.28
CA GLU A 85 -16.30 0.84 21.40
C GLU A 85 -15.23 -0.29 21.44
N ASN A 86 -15.31 -1.29 20.55
CA ASN A 86 -14.50 -2.50 20.62
C ASN A 86 -13.42 -2.65 19.53
N GLN A 87 -13.29 -1.72 18.57
CA GLN A 87 -12.22 -1.77 17.57
C GLN A 87 -11.65 -0.39 17.29
N GLU A 88 -10.72 0.04 18.11
CA GLU A 88 -9.88 1.19 17.81
C GLU A 88 -8.88 0.80 16.72
N PHE A 89 -9.14 1.23 15.48
CA PHE A 89 -8.20 1.07 14.39
C PHE A 89 -7.05 2.07 14.58
N ARG A 90 -5.84 1.58 14.69
CA ARG A 90 -4.66 2.42 14.93
C ARG A 90 -4.43 3.40 13.79
N ASP A 91 -3.97 4.59 14.11
CA ASP A 91 -3.59 5.60 13.12
C ASP A 91 -2.40 5.13 12.28
N MET A 92 -1.52 4.35 12.91
CA MET A 92 -0.33 3.79 12.28
C MET A 92 0.05 2.49 12.98
N ASP A 93 0.42 1.48 12.18
CA ASP A 93 0.98 0.22 12.65
C ASP A 93 2.08 -0.21 11.69
N LEU A 94 3.32 -0.19 12.17
CA LEU A 94 4.53 -0.44 11.38
C LEU A 94 5.43 -1.42 12.10
N MET A 95 6.00 -2.35 11.34
CA MET A 95 7.04 -3.27 11.81
C MET A 95 8.36 -2.95 11.12
N LEU A 96 9.45 -2.97 11.89
CA LEU A 96 10.80 -2.86 11.36
C LEU A 96 11.32 -4.24 10.99
N PHE A 97 11.67 -4.41 9.73
CA PHE A 97 12.27 -5.62 9.18
C PHE A 97 13.74 -5.37 8.83
N ASP A 98 14.63 -6.10 9.45
CA ASP A 98 16.06 -6.16 9.17
C ASP A 98 16.48 -7.46 8.46
N LYS A 99 15.55 -8.40 8.33
CA LYS A 99 15.68 -9.68 7.63
C LYS A 99 14.61 -9.80 6.58
N VAL A 100 15.01 -10.05 5.33
CA VAL A 100 14.09 -10.05 4.19
C VAL A 100 14.36 -11.24 3.27
N ILE A 101 13.29 -11.94 2.90
CA ILE A 101 13.29 -12.93 1.83
C ILE A 101 12.66 -12.29 0.60
N ALA A 102 13.46 -12.09 -0.45
CA ALA A 102 13.02 -11.44 -1.67
C ALA A 102 12.99 -12.41 -2.85
N PHE A 103 11.80 -12.55 -3.48
CA PHE A 103 11.64 -13.31 -4.71
C PHE A 103 11.79 -12.41 -5.92
N ASP A 104 12.86 -12.57 -6.68
CA ASP A 104 13.02 -11.96 -7.98
C ASP A 104 12.42 -12.83 -9.08
N HIS A 105 11.15 -12.56 -9.42
CA HIS A 105 10.43 -13.30 -10.46
C HIS A 105 10.99 -13.07 -11.88
N TYR A 106 11.68 -11.98 -12.10
CA TYR A 106 12.30 -11.70 -13.40
C TYR A 106 13.59 -12.48 -13.60
N ARG A 107 14.46 -12.45 -12.57
CA ARG A 107 15.74 -13.20 -12.59
C ARG A 107 15.60 -14.64 -12.11
N GLN A 108 14.42 -15.04 -11.62
CA GLN A 108 14.15 -16.36 -11.02
C GLN A 108 15.12 -16.66 -9.86
N LYS A 109 15.35 -15.68 -9.01
CA LYS A 109 16.23 -15.78 -7.85
C LYS A 109 15.48 -15.54 -6.56
N LEU A 110 15.92 -16.24 -5.52
CA LEU A 110 15.58 -15.96 -4.14
C LEU A 110 16.79 -15.29 -3.49
N LEU A 111 16.57 -14.14 -2.87
CA LEU A 111 17.61 -13.43 -2.14
C LEU A 111 17.25 -13.44 -0.66
N LEU A 112 18.19 -13.83 0.16
CA LEU A 112 18.14 -13.75 1.61
C LEU A 112 18.96 -12.54 2.03
N ILE A 113 18.41 -11.68 2.85
CA ILE A 113 19.02 -10.41 3.24
C ILE A 113 18.94 -10.31 4.75
N ALA A 114 20.07 -10.05 5.40
CA ALA A 114 20.16 -9.75 6.81
C ALA A 114 20.89 -8.40 7.00
N GLY A 115 20.34 -7.53 7.85
CA GLY A 115 20.96 -6.28 8.25
C GLY A 115 22.10 -6.54 9.22
N VAL A 116 23.19 -5.81 9.07
CA VAL A 116 24.40 -5.88 9.92
C VAL A 116 24.59 -4.55 10.62
N SER A 117 24.76 -4.55 11.96
CA SER A 117 25.15 -3.37 12.69
C SER A 117 26.61 -2.99 12.40
N THR A 118 26.88 -1.71 12.30
CA THR A 118 28.24 -1.21 12.10
C THR A 118 28.98 -0.93 13.41
N ASP A 119 28.36 -1.12 14.58
CA ASP A 119 28.97 -0.87 15.88
C ASP A 119 30.03 -1.93 16.22
N ASP A 120 29.78 -3.18 15.89
CA ASP A 120 30.71 -4.31 16.01
C ASP A 120 30.56 -5.17 14.74
N ILE A 121 31.30 -4.79 13.70
CA ILE A 121 31.13 -5.38 12.37
C ILE A 121 31.48 -6.87 12.35
N GLU A 122 32.55 -7.29 13.03
CA GLU A 122 32.99 -8.69 13.01
C GLU A 122 31.94 -9.59 13.64
N LYS A 123 31.50 -9.28 14.84
CA LYS A 123 30.46 -10.04 15.54
C LYS A 123 29.12 -10.00 14.79
N SER A 124 28.70 -8.83 14.33
CA SER A 124 27.44 -8.68 13.60
C SER A 124 27.45 -9.42 12.26
N TYR A 125 28.61 -9.55 11.61
CA TYR A 125 28.76 -10.32 10.38
C TYR A 125 28.59 -11.82 10.64
N GLU A 126 29.25 -12.37 11.68
CA GLU A 126 29.10 -13.78 12.07
C GLU A 126 27.64 -14.11 12.43
N GLU A 127 26.97 -13.21 13.18
CA GLU A 127 25.54 -13.35 13.50
C GLU A 127 24.67 -13.34 12.24
N ALA A 128 24.97 -12.47 11.28
CA ALA A 128 24.23 -12.39 10.02
C ALA A 128 24.44 -13.63 9.14
N GLU A 129 25.63 -14.21 9.09
CA GLU A 129 25.88 -15.49 8.38
C GLU A 129 25.00 -16.61 8.95
N GLN A 130 24.92 -16.71 10.29
CA GLN A 130 24.07 -17.70 10.94
C GLN A 130 22.58 -17.47 10.62
N ILE A 131 22.12 -16.22 10.68
CA ILE A 131 20.74 -15.84 10.33
C ILE A 131 20.41 -16.22 8.89
N LEU A 132 21.32 -15.98 7.94
CA LEU A 132 21.12 -16.34 6.53
C LEU A 132 21.04 -17.84 6.32
N GLU A 133 21.87 -18.61 7.03
CA GLU A 133 21.81 -20.09 6.98
C GLU A 133 20.50 -20.59 7.59
N ASP A 134 20.07 -20.06 8.74
CA ASP A 134 18.80 -20.42 9.37
C ASP A 134 17.60 -20.13 8.47
N MET A 135 17.60 -18.97 7.79
CA MET A 135 16.59 -18.62 6.78
C MET A 135 16.60 -19.61 5.61
N ALA A 136 17.80 -20.02 5.15
CA ALA A 136 17.94 -21.00 4.07
C ALA A 136 17.42 -22.38 4.49
N GLN A 137 17.70 -22.81 5.72
CA GLN A 137 17.20 -24.08 6.28
C GLN A 137 15.68 -24.04 6.46
N LEU A 138 15.13 -22.94 6.96
CA LEU A 138 13.68 -22.75 7.08
C LEU A 138 12.97 -22.91 5.73
N ILE A 139 13.53 -22.34 4.66
CA ILE A 139 12.94 -22.45 3.32
C ILE A 139 13.01 -23.88 2.78
N LYS A 140 14.12 -24.61 3.05
CA LYS A 140 14.34 -25.97 2.53
C LYS A 140 13.60 -27.03 3.33
N HIS A 141 13.55 -26.88 4.63
CA HIS A 141 13.18 -27.95 5.57
C HIS A 141 12.14 -27.52 6.60
N GLY A 142 11.70 -26.25 6.61
CA GLY A 142 10.69 -25.76 7.54
C GLY A 142 9.36 -26.50 7.38
N GLU A 143 8.68 -26.69 8.47
CA GLU A 143 7.34 -27.25 8.48
C GLU A 143 6.34 -26.27 7.86
N LYS A 144 5.31 -26.81 7.21
CA LYS A 144 4.22 -26.02 6.69
C LYS A 144 3.24 -25.75 7.82
N GLU A 145 2.95 -24.48 8.03
CA GLU A 145 1.86 -24.10 8.91
C GLU A 145 0.54 -24.13 8.16
N ASP A 146 -0.46 -24.77 8.75
CA ASP A 146 -1.82 -24.81 8.21
C ASP A 146 -2.65 -23.70 8.86
N PHE A 147 -3.01 -22.72 8.06
CA PHE A 147 -3.93 -21.66 8.46
C PHE A 147 -5.37 -22.16 8.35
N ARG A 148 -6.18 -21.87 9.36
CA ARG A 148 -7.62 -22.11 9.25
C ARG A 148 -8.20 -21.09 8.26
N PRO A 149 -8.87 -21.53 7.18
CA PRO A 149 -9.47 -20.61 6.23
C PRO A 149 -10.50 -19.72 6.88
N LEU A 150 -10.58 -18.48 6.41
CA LEU A 150 -11.59 -17.52 6.88
C LEU A 150 -13.01 -18.05 6.62
N GLN A 151 -13.83 -18.06 7.66
CA GLN A 151 -15.23 -18.43 7.60
C GLN A 151 -16.10 -17.32 8.17
N LEU A 152 -17.05 -16.84 7.38
CA LEU A 152 -18.04 -15.89 7.85
C LEU A 152 -19.00 -16.60 8.82
N LYS A 153 -19.26 -15.99 9.96
CA LYS A 153 -20.17 -16.47 11.01
C LYS A 153 -21.47 -15.68 11.04
N SER A 154 -21.52 -14.55 10.37
CA SER A 154 -22.70 -13.72 10.20
C SER A 154 -22.89 -13.31 8.74
N GLU A 155 -24.07 -12.76 8.43
CA GLU A 155 -24.28 -12.07 7.16
C GLU A 155 -23.46 -10.78 7.10
N ILE A 156 -23.07 -10.40 5.88
CA ILE A 156 -22.39 -9.13 5.63
C ILE A 156 -23.41 -8.00 5.75
N LYS A 157 -23.16 -7.06 6.64
CA LYS A 157 -23.98 -5.85 6.82
C LYS A 157 -23.21 -4.62 6.33
N THR A 158 -23.91 -3.73 5.67
CA THR A 158 -23.40 -2.41 5.31
C THR A 158 -23.71 -1.42 6.42
N LEU A 159 -22.83 -0.40 6.62
CA LEU A 159 -23.07 0.64 7.62
C LEU A 159 -24.27 1.51 7.26
N PHE A 160 -24.40 1.85 5.98
CA PHE A 160 -25.49 2.67 5.47
C PHE A 160 -26.42 1.84 4.57
N SER A 161 -27.74 2.03 4.69
CA SER A 161 -28.70 1.50 3.73
C SER A 161 -28.51 2.11 2.34
N GLU A 162 -29.14 1.52 1.33
CA GLU A 162 -29.12 2.05 -0.04
C GLU A 162 -29.66 3.48 -0.09
N GLU A 163 -30.79 3.74 0.58
CA GLU A 163 -31.43 5.07 0.60
C GLU A 163 -30.56 6.10 1.31
N GLN A 164 -29.95 5.73 2.43
CA GLN A 164 -29.00 6.61 3.16
C GLN A 164 -27.81 6.95 2.28
N TYR A 165 -27.21 5.94 1.64
CA TYR A 165 -26.06 6.15 0.78
C TYR A 165 -26.39 7.01 -0.45
N CYS A 166 -27.52 6.77 -1.11
CA CYS A 166 -28.00 7.59 -2.22
C CYS A 166 -28.23 9.03 -1.80
N SER A 167 -28.80 9.27 -0.61
CA SER A 167 -28.97 10.62 -0.07
C SER A 167 -27.64 11.34 0.16
N MET A 168 -26.62 10.63 0.66
CA MET A 168 -25.27 11.20 0.80
C MET A 168 -24.66 11.55 -0.55
N VAL A 169 -24.88 10.72 -1.59
CA VAL A 169 -24.42 11.00 -2.96
C VAL A 169 -25.07 12.27 -3.51
N GLU A 170 -26.38 12.45 -3.36
CA GLU A 170 -27.07 13.66 -3.83
C GLU A 170 -26.58 14.90 -3.10
N LYS A 171 -26.35 14.82 -1.79
CA LYS A 171 -25.77 15.92 -1.03
C LYS A 171 -24.35 16.25 -1.48
N ALA A 172 -23.53 15.25 -1.75
CA ALA A 172 -22.17 15.45 -2.28
C ALA A 172 -22.20 16.12 -3.66
N LYS A 173 -23.12 15.72 -4.54
CA LYS A 173 -23.33 16.35 -5.86
C LYS A 173 -23.73 17.83 -5.72
N GLN A 174 -24.53 18.15 -4.72
CA GLN A 174 -24.89 19.55 -4.44
C GLN A 174 -23.65 20.38 -4.07
N TYR A 175 -22.80 19.92 -3.15
CA TYR A 175 -21.55 20.62 -2.80
C TYR A 175 -20.60 20.79 -3.99
N ILE A 176 -20.56 19.82 -4.91
CA ILE A 176 -19.78 19.95 -6.16
C ILE A 176 -20.39 21.02 -7.05
N HIS A 177 -21.71 21.06 -7.17
CA HIS A 177 -22.41 22.05 -8.00
C HIS A 177 -22.27 23.49 -7.45
N GLU A 178 -22.28 23.64 -6.13
CA GLU A 178 -22.08 24.91 -5.43
C GLU A 178 -20.63 25.39 -5.45
N GLY A 179 -19.70 24.50 -5.81
CA GLY A 179 -18.27 24.81 -5.91
C GLY A 179 -17.50 24.68 -4.60
N ASP A 180 -18.13 24.13 -3.56
CA ASP A 180 -17.48 23.91 -2.26
C ASP A 180 -16.41 22.85 -2.32
N ILE A 181 -16.62 21.81 -3.13
CA ILE A 181 -15.66 20.71 -3.36
C ILE A 181 -15.60 20.37 -4.85
N PHE A 182 -14.48 19.80 -5.29
CA PHE A 182 -14.32 19.29 -6.65
C PHE A 182 -14.56 17.78 -6.73
N GLN A 183 -14.22 17.07 -5.67
CA GLN A 183 -14.27 15.62 -5.59
C GLN A 183 -14.45 15.18 -4.14
N VAL A 184 -15.21 14.11 -3.95
CA VAL A 184 -15.33 13.40 -2.67
C VAL A 184 -15.47 11.90 -2.93
N VAL A 185 -14.91 11.09 -2.05
CA VAL A 185 -15.09 9.64 -2.03
C VAL A 185 -15.97 9.31 -0.83
N LEU A 186 -17.16 8.77 -1.10
CA LEU A 186 -18.06 8.28 -0.07
C LEU A 186 -17.77 6.82 0.18
N SER A 187 -17.69 6.44 1.44
CA SER A 187 -17.39 5.08 1.89
C SER A 187 -18.63 4.43 2.50
N ASN A 188 -18.84 3.15 2.23
CA ASN A 188 -19.84 2.33 2.91
C ASN A 188 -19.16 1.04 3.38
N PRO A 189 -18.65 0.99 4.62
CA PRO A 189 -18.01 -0.20 5.16
C PRO A 189 -18.97 -1.37 5.23
N MET A 190 -18.46 -2.56 4.96
CA MET A 190 -19.17 -3.82 5.14
C MET A 190 -18.53 -4.58 6.30
N ARG A 191 -19.35 -5.13 7.18
CA ARG A 191 -18.90 -5.85 8.36
C ARG A 191 -19.57 -7.21 8.44
N ALA A 192 -18.83 -8.20 8.93
CA ALA A 192 -19.31 -9.52 9.27
C ALA A 192 -18.46 -10.11 10.38
N GLU A 193 -19.06 -10.94 11.21
CA GLU A 193 -18.29 -11.79 12.13
C GLU A 193 -17.61 -12.90 11.32
N ALA A 194 -16.36 -13.19 11.65
CA ALA A 194 -15.57 -14.20 10.98
C ALA A 194 -14.61 -14.90 11.94
N GLU A 195 -14.22 -16.11 11.58
CA GLU A 195 -13.16 -16.87 12.24
C GLU A 195 -12.15 -17.37 11.21
N GLY A 196 -10.89 -17.54 11.60
CA GLY A 196 -9.80 -18.00 10.74
C GLY A 196 -8.94 -16.86 10.23
N SER A 197 -8.01 -17.16 9.34
CA SER A 197 -7.03 -16.23 8.83
C SER A 197 -7.37 -15.72 7.42
N LEU A 198 -6.99 -14.49 7.12
CA LEU A 198 -7.06 -13.91 5.78
C LEU A 198 -6.00 -14.46 4.82
N PHE A 199 -5.07 -15.31 5.27
CA PHE A 199 -3.94 -15.76 4.46
C PHE A 199 -4.39 -16.49 3.19
N ASP A 200 -5.30 -17.47 3.29
CA ASP A 200 -5.83 -18.17 2.12
C ASP A 200 -6.70 -17.26 1.25
N THR A 201 -7.42 -16.32 1.85
CA THR A 201 -8.13 -15.26 1.12
C THR A 201 -7.18 -14.44 0.27
N TYR A 202 -6.01 -14.06 0.83
CA TYR A 202 -4.96 -13.37 0.08
C TYR A 202 -4.40 -14.22 -1.07
N ARG A 203 -4.20 -15.53 -0.85
CA ARG A 203 -3.71 -16.45 -1.90
C ARG A 203 -4.68 -16.52 -3.08
N VAL A 204 -6.00 -16.53 -2.82
CA VAL A 204 -7.03 -16.45 -3.86
C VAL A 204 -7.03 -15.07 -4.51
N LEU A 205 -7.05 -14.00 -3.72
CA LEU A 205 -7.07 -12.63 -4.21
C LEU A 205 -5.94 -12.34 -5.22
N ARG A 206 -4.72 -12.81 -4.94
CA ARG A 206 -3.58 -12.59 -5.85
C ARG A 206 -3.68 -13.33 -7.18
N THR A 207 -4.53 -14.35 -7.29
CA THR A 207 -4.78 -15.07 -8.54
C THR A 207 -5.97 -14.49 -9.30
N GLU A 208 -7.03 -14.13 -8.59
CA GLU A 208 -8.28 -13.64 -9.17
C GLU A 208 -8.22 -12.17 -9.55
N ASN A 209 -7.54 -11.34 -8.74
CA ASN A 209 -7.47 -9.90 -8.95
C ASN A 209 -6.04 -9.36 -8.76
N PRO A 210 -5.06 -9.79 -9.58
CA PRO A 210 -3.68 -9.35 -9.44
C PRO A 210 -3.55 -7.85 -9.68
N SER A 211 -2.80 -7.21 -8.82
CA SER A 211 -2.53 -5.77 -8.85
C SER A 211 -1.02 -5.50 -8.68
N PRO A 212 -0.52 -4.31 -9.03
CA PRO A 212 0.89 -3.95 -8.82
C PRO A 212 1.34 -4.03 -7.37
N TYR A 213 0.43 -3.71 -6.44
CA TYR A 213 0.68 -3.78 -5.01
C TYR A 213 -0.28 -4.79 -4.41
N MET A 214 0.29 -5.87 -3.93
CA MET A 214 -0.45 -6.92 -3.24
C MET A 214 0.23 -7.15 -1.90
N PHE A 215 -0.56 -7.21 -0.85
CA PHE A 215 -0.04 -7.36 0.50
C PHE A 215 -0.92 -8.29 1.34
N TYR A 216 -0.28 -8.95 2.24
CA TYR A 216 -0.81 -9.57 3.43
C TYR A 216 0.03 -9.07 4.60
N PHE A 217 -0.58 -8.49 5.58
CA PHE A 217 0.03 -7.97 6.79
C PHE A 217 -0.66 -8.61 7.98
N SER A 218 0.11 -9.10 8.92
CA SER A 218 -0.39 -9.73 10.14
C SER A 218 0.39 -9.18 11.33
N SER A 219 -0.30 -8.65 12.32
CA SER A 219 0.22 -8.31 13.63
C SER A 219 -0.56 -9.05 14.72
N ASP A 220 -0.34 -8.74 15.98
CA ASP A 220 -0.95 -9.49 17.08
C ASP A 220 -2.47 -9.41 17.11
N ASP A 221 -3.04 -8.31 16.64
CA ASP A 221 -4.46 -7.97 16.77
C ASP A 221 -5.16 -7.68 15.43
N ILE A 222 -4.42 -7.66 14.31
CA ILE A 222 -4.99 -7.36 13.01
C ILE A 222 -4.35 -8.16 11.88
N GLU A 223 -5.17 -8.60 10.94
CA GLU A 223 -4.73 -9.08 9.63
C GLU A 223 -5.30 -8.19 8.53
N LEU A 224 -4.45 -7.79 7.59
CA LEU A 224 -4.84 -7.01 6.43
C LEU A 224 -4.45 -7.74 5.15
N SER A 225 -5.35 -7.78 4.20
CA SER A 225 -5.12 -8.34 2.87
C SER A 225 -5.64 -7.40 1.80
N GLY A 226 -4.85 -7.14 0.78
CA GLY A 226 -5.25 -6.20 -0.24
C GLY A 226 -4.55 -6.34 -1.58
N ALA A 227 -5.20 -5.75 -2.59
CA ALA A 227 -4.73 -5.63 -3.96
C ALA A 227 -4.98 -4.20 -4.46
N SER A 228 -3.93 -3.39 -4.55
CA SER A 228 -4.03 -1.99 -4.96
C SER A 228 -3.46 -1.78 -6.37
N PRO A 229 -4.20 -1.13 -7.27
CA PRO A 229 -3.71 -0.79 -8.61
C PRO A 229 -2.92 0.51 -8.64
N GLU A 230 -2.95 1.32 -7.61
CA GLU A 230 -2.51 2.71 -7.60
C GLU A 230 -1.30 2.93 -6.70
N THR A 231 -0.37 3.76 -7.18
CA THR A 231 0.78 4.23 -6.40
C THR A 231 0.42 5.55 -5.75
N LEU A 232 0.30 5.57 -4.43
CA LEU A 232 0.08 6.81 -3.68
C LEU A 232 1.27 7.76 -3.85
N ALA A 233 2.44 7.31 -3.43
CA ALA A 233 3.71 8.00 -3.65
C ALA A 233 4.86 6.99 -3.62
N LYS A 234 5.88 7.23 -4.43
CA LYS A 234 7.12 6.46 -4.46
C LYS A 234 8.30 7.41 -4.43
N LEU A 235 9.13 7.29 -3.41
CA LEU A 235 10.41 7.99 -3.35
C LEU A 235 11.53 7.02 -3.69
N GLN A 236 12.32 7.33 -4.70
CA GLN A 236 13.49 6.55 -5.10
C GLN A 236 14.56 7.49 -5.65
N ASP A 237 15.80 7.38 -5.19
CA ASP A 237 16.94 8.18 -5.65
C ASP A 237 16.67 9.70 -5.60
N GLY A 238 16.00 10.16 -4.51
CA GLY A 238 15.62 11.57 -4.32
C GLY A 238 14.48 12.04 -5.24
N ARG A 239 13.87 11.16 -6.03
CA ARG A 239 12.77 11.46 -6.94
C ARG A 239 11.45 10.91 -6.40
N ILE A 240 10.47 11.78 -6.22
CA ILE A 240 9.10 11.40 -5.87
C ILE A 240 8.30 11.15 -7.15
N SER A 241 7.56 10.07 -7.19
CA SER A 241 6.69 9.68 -8.31
C SER A 241 5.34 9.20 -7.79
N THR A 242 4.29 9.48 -8.56
CA THR A 242 2.94 8.96 -8.33
C THR A 242 2.31 8.57 -9.66
N PHE A 243 1.35 7.66 -9.64
CA PHE A 243 0.67 7.16 -10.83
C PHE A 243 -0.84 7.14 -10.59
N PRO A 244 -1.49 8.33 -10.58
CA PRO A 244 -2.92 8.43 -10.29
C PRO A 244 -3.72 7.75 -11.40
N LEU A 245 -4.78 7.05 -10.99
CA LEU A 245 -5.77 6.46 -11.88
C LEU A 245 -7.01 7.35 -11.90
N ALA A 246 -7.49 7.69 -13.10
CA ALA A 246 -8.69 8.48 -13.27
C ALA A 246 -9.59 7.85 -14.34
N GLY A 247 -10.82 7.53 -13.94
CA GLY A 247 -11.81 6.92 -14.80
C GLY A 247 -11.47 5.46 -15.20
N THR A 248 -12.49 4.67 -15.37
CA THR A 248 -12.38 3.28 -15.82
C THR A 248 -13.44 2.94 -16.87
N ARG A 249 -13.09 2.05 -17.80
CA ARG A 249 -13.99 1.46 -18.78
C ARG A 249 -13.86 -0.04 -18.79
N VAL A 250 -14.94 -0.71 -19.13
CA VAL A 250 -14.94 -2.15 -19.37
C VAL A 250 -14.01 -2.44 -20.55
N ARG A 251 -13.28 -3.55 -20.47
CA ARG A 251 -12.43 -4.02 -21.56
C ARG A 251 -13.27 -4.46 -22.76
N GLY A 252 -12.76 -4.19 -23.96
CA GLY A 252 -13.32 -4.75 -25.18
C GLY A 252 -13.20 -6.26 -25.25
N ARG A 253 -14.03 -6.89 -26.06
CA ARG A 253 -14.04 -8.35 -26.28
C ARG A 253 -12.80 -8.80 -27.07
N ASN A 254 -12.21 -7.90 -27.83
CA ASN A 254 -11.00 -8.10 -28.63
C ASN A 254 -10.15 -6.82 -28.64
N ASP A 255 -8.95 -6.91 -29.21
CA ASP A 255 -8.00 -5.79 -29.27
C ASP A 255 -8.48 -4.59 -30.11
N GLU A 256 -9.34 -4.82 -31.11
CA GLU A 256 -9.90 -3.76 -31.95
C GLU A 256 -10.94 -2.96 -31.17
N GLU A 257 -11.83 -3.66 -30.47
CA GLU A 257 -12.83 -3.02 -29.60
C GLU A 257 -12.14 -2.27 -28.45
N ASP A 258 -11.09 -2.83 -27.84
CA ASP A 258 -10.29 -2.17 -26.82
C ASP A 258 -9.65 -0.86 -27.32
N LYS A 259 -9.15 -0.86 -28.56
CA LYS A 259 -8.58 0.34 -29.19
C LYS A 259 -9.65 1.40 -29.44
N ALA A 260 -10.82 1.00 -29.92
CA ALA A 260 -11.94 1.90 -30.14
C ALA A 260 -12.46 2.50 -28.82
N LEU A 261 -12.62 1.68 -27.77
CA LEU A 261 -13.02 2.14 -26.44
C LEU A 261 -11.97 3.09 -25.82
N LYS A 262 -10.68 2.78 -26.02
CA LYS A 262 -9.59 3.66 -25.58
C LYS A 262 -9.64 5.02 -26.26
N LEU A 263 -9.84 5.05 -27.57
CA LEU A 263 -9.93 6.29 -28.34
C LEU A 263 -11.15 7.11 -27.88
N ASN A 264 -12.30 6.48 -27.78
CA ASN A 264 -13.53 7.13 -27.29
C ASN A 264 -13.36 7.70 -25.87
N PHE A 265 -12.69 6.96 -24.98
CA PHE A 265 -12.46 7.41 -23.61
C PHE A 265 -11.52 8.61 -23.54
N SER A 266 -10.50 8.68 -24.40
CA SER A 266 -9.55 9.79 -24.45
C SER A 266 -10.18 11.10 -24.97
N VAL A 267 -11.24 11.01 -25.78
CA VAL A 267 -11.95 12.17 -26.36
C VAL A 267 -13.10 12.65 -25.47
N THR A 268 -13.59 11.82 -24.53
CA THR A 268 -14.68 12.24 -23.64
C THR A 268 -14.17 13.20 -22.58
N GLU A 269 -15.01 14.19 -22.20
CA GLU A 269 -14.72 15.12 -21.10
C GLU A 269 -14.35 14.39 -19.79
N LYS A 270 -14.95 13.23 -19.51
CA LYS A 270 -14.64 12.41 -18.35
C LYS A 270 -13.23 11.81 -18.37
N GLY A 271 -12.72 11.47 -19.57
CA GLY A 271 -11.36 10.96 -19.73
C GLY A 271 -10.30 12.05 -19.64
N ALA A 272 -10.50 13.14 -20.37
CA ALA A 272 -9.56 14.27 -20.41
C ALA A 272 -9.59 15.09 -19.08
N GLY A 273 -10.77 15.42 -18.60
CA GLY A 273 -10.95 16.20 -17.36
C GLY A 273 -10.46 15.46 -16.13
N GLY A 274 -10.77 14.17 -15.99
CA GLY A 274 -10.30 13.34 -14.89
C GLY A 274 -8.77 13.23 -14.82
N ALA A 275 -8.12 13.04 -15.97
CA ALA A 275 -6.66 12.96 -16.06
C ALA A 275 -5.99 14.32 -15.73
N GLN A 276 -6.55 15.43 -16.21
CA GLN A 276 -6.04 16.77 -15.91
C GLN A 276 -6.24 17.14 -14.44
N HIS A 277 -7.39 16.81 -13.86
CA HIS A 277 -7.69 17.10 -12.46
C HIS A 277 -6.80 16.27 -11.52
N ALA A 278 -6.65 14.98 -11.78
CA ALA A 278 -5.73 14.12 -11.02
C ALA A 278 -4.29 14.64 -11.13
N GLY A 279 -3.82 14.99 -12.31
CA GLY A 279 -2.48 15.56 -12.52
C GLY A 279 -2.27 16.89 -11.79
N GLY A 280 -3.23 17.82 -11.87
CA GLY A 280 -3.13 19.15 -11.24
C GLY A 280 -3.11 19.11 -9.72
N SER A 281 -3.97 18.31 -9.09
CA SER A 281 -4.04 18.18 -7.64
C SER A 281 -2.77 17.53 -7.06
N TRP A 282 -2.14 16.61 -7.81
CA TRP A 282 -0.88 15.99 -7.43
C TRP A 282 0.33 16.90 -7.59
N GLN A 283 0.35 17.72 -8.64
CA GLN A 283 1.41 18.72 -8.83
C GLN A 283 1.47 19.70 -7.66
N GLU A 284 0.32 20.15 -7.16
CA GLU A 284 0.26 21.06 -6.02
C GLU A 284 0.74 20.42 -4.72
N ARG A 285 0.36 19.16 -4.45
CA ARG A 285 0.84 18.43 -3.27
C ARG A 285 2.35 18.16 -3.31
N HIS A 286 2.89 17.81 -4.47
CA HIS A 286 4.33 17.62 -4.63
C HIS A 286 5.13 18.92 -4.51
N ARG A 287 4.53 20.04 -4.88
CA ARG A 287 5.15 21.36 -4.76
C ARG A 287 5.48 21.74 -3.33
N GLN A 288 4.65 21.32 -2.37
CA GLN A 288 4.88 21.57 -0.94
C GLN A 288 6.03 20.74 -0.35
N SER A 289 6.34 19.60 -0.94
CA SER A 289 7.42 18.72 -0.48
C SER A 289 8.77 18.93 -1.18
N GLN A 290 8.85 19.77 -2.20
CA GLN A 290 10.07 20.04 -2.96
C GLN A 290 10.81 21.27 -2.46
N ARG A 291 12.10 21.12 -2.21
CA ARG A 291 13.00 22.24 -1.82
C ARG A 291 13.25 23.27 -2.92
N THR A 292 13.00 22.93 -4.19
CA THR A 292 13.15 23.79 -5.36
C THR A 292 12.18 23.39 -6.45
N GLY A 293 11.32 24.30 -6.83
CA GLY A 293 10.12 24.27 -7.65
C GLY A 293 10.15 23.68 -9.05
N HIS A 294 10.69 22.51 -9.28
CA HIS A 294 10.61 21.82 -10.57
C HIS A 294 9.78 20.55 -10.45
N SER A 295 8.47 20.61 -10.74
CA SER A 295 7.66 19.45 -11.02
C SER A 295 7.53 19.29 -12.54
N GLU A 296 8.10 18.23 -13.09
CA GLU A 296 7.85 17.83 -14.48
C GLU A 296 6.73 16.80 -14.55
N SER A 297 5.67 17.12 -15.26
CA SER A 297 4.67 16.16 -15.69
C SER A 297 5.14 15.45 -16.95
N ARG A 298 5.65 14.22 -16.83
CA ARG A 298 6.04 13.40 -17.98
C ARG A 298 4.92 12.43 -18.34
N GLY A 299 4.21 12.68 -19.40
CA GLY A 299 3.28 11.75 -20.03
C GLY A 299 1.87 11.74 -19.44
N ILE A 300 1.11 12.79 -19.65
CA ILE A 300 -0.33 12.80 -19.46
C ILE A 300 -0.99 12.95 -20.85
N PRO A 301 -2.02 12.19 -21.14
CA PRO A 301 -2.65 11.07 -20.45
C PRO A 301 -2.15 9.71 -20.91
N PHE A 302 -1.96 8.74 -20.04
CA PHE A 302 -1.78 7.36 -20.43
C PHE A 302 -2.91 6.47 -19.92
N HIS A 303 -3.25 5.44 -20.69
CA HIS A 303 -4.29 4.50 -20.35
C HIS A 303 -3.66 3.20 -19.84
N ARG A 304 -3.99 2.82 -18.63
CA ARG A 304 -3.56 1.54 -18.07
C ARG A 304 -4.62 0.48 -18.29
N LYS A 305 -4.23 -0.65 -18.87
CA LYS A 305 -5.11 -1.81 -18.97
C LYS A 305 -5.17 -2.52 -17.62
N ILE A 306 -6.34 -2.55 -17.00
CA ILE A 306 -6.62 -3.30 -15.78
C ILE A 306 -7.22 -4.65 -16.18
N LEU A 307 -6.82 -5.74 -15.52
CA LEU A 307 -7.32 -7.08 -15.84
C LEU A 307 -8.82 -7.20 -15.56
N PRO A 308 -9.58 -7.94 -16.39
CA PRO A 308 -11.00 -8.19 -16.16
C PRO A 308 -11.19 -9.07 -14.92
N ARG A 309 -12.31 -8.89 -14.23
CA ARG A 309 -12.67 -9.64 -13.01
C ARG A 309 -12.82 -11.17 -13.18
N ASN A 310 -12.96 -11.69 -14.41
CA ASN A 310 -13.16 -13.11 -14.66
C ASN A 310 -11.88 -13.82 -15.08
N ALA A 311 -11.28 -14.55 -14.17
CA ALA A 311 -10.00 -15.24 -14.33
C ALA A 311 -10.01 -16.40 -15.34
N HIS A 312 -11.17 -17.01 -15.62
CA HIS A 312 -11.27 -18.20 -16.48
C HIS A 312 -10.84 -18.00 -17.94
N ARG A 313 -10.66 -16.77 -18.42
CA ARG A 313 -10.15 -16.45 -19.77
C ARG A 313 -8.66 -16.08 -19.83
N LEU A 314 -7.97 -16.10 -18.70
CA LEU A 314 -6.65 -15.46 -18.56
C LEU A 314 -5.45 -16.34 -18.94
N HIS A 315 -5.63 -17.63 -19.22
CA HIS A 315 -4.46 -18.52 -19.39
C HIS A 315 -3.66 -18.28 -20.68
N SER A 316 -4.29 -17.74 -21.73
CA SER A 316 -3.61 -17.45 -23.02
C SER A 316 -3.03 -16.02 -23.12
N ASP A 317 -3.62 -15.05 -22.40
CA ASP A 317 -3.28 -13.62 -22.58
C ASP A 317 -2.24 -13.07 -21.58
N ARG A 318 -1.89 -13.82 -20.52
CA ARG A 318 -0.97 -13.35 -19.47
C ARG A 318 0.38 -12.87 -19.99
N LYS A 319 0.94 -13.57 -20.97
CA LYS A 319 2.26 -13.20 -21.52
C LYS A 319 2.22 -11.91 -22.34
N THR A 320 1.14 -11.68 -23.05
CA THR A 320 0.99 -10.51 -23.94
C THR A 320 0.63 -9.26 -23.16
N GLN A 321 -0.18 -9.38 -22.11
CA GLN A 321 -0.61 -8.24 -21.30
C GLN A 321 0.48 -7.71 -20.36
N GLN A 322 1.34 -8.58 -19.80
CA GLN A 322 2.52 -8.13 -19.05
C GLN A 322 3.50 -7.35 -19.94
N ARG A 323 3.65 -7.72 -21.21
CA ARG A 323 4.50 -6.99 -22.16
C ARG A 323 3.91 -5.65 -22.58
N GLN A 324 2.58 -5.55 -22.73
CA GLN A 324 1.92 -4.31 -23.15
C GLN A 324 1.74 -3.29 -22.02
N GLY A 325 1.64 -3.73 -20.76
CA GLY A 325 1.62 -2.84 -19.59
C GLY A 325 2.94 -2.12 -19.36
N CYS A 326 4.06 -2.70 -19.82
CA CYS A 326 5.38 -2.12 -19.67
C CYS A 326 5.79 -1.22 -20.84
N SER A 327 5.18 -1.35 -22.02
CA SER A 327 5.59 -0.60 -23.24
C SER A 327 5.14 0.86 -23.28
N GLY A 328 4.30 1.30 -22.36
CA GLY A 328 3.87 2.70 -22.25
C GLY A 328 4.72 3.57 -21.31
N MET A 329 5.58 2.97 -20.53
CA MET A 329 6.55 3.70 -19.70
C MET A 329 7.90 3.65 -20.38
N SER A 330 8.38 4.80 -20.80
CA SER A 330 9.68 4.99 -21.45
C SER A 330 10.78 4.12 -20.81
N GLY A 331 11.13 3.04 -21.48
CA GLY A 331 12.41 2.35 -21.50
C GLY A 331 13.09 1.96 -20.19
N ARG A 332 12.43 2.01 -19.01
CA ARG A 332 13.01 1.48 -17.79
C ARG A 332 12.04 0.54 -17.11
N ASN A 333 12.46 -0.71 -17.01
CA ASN A 333 11.79 -1.81 -16.36
C ASN A 333 11.29 -1.43 -14.97
N THR A 334 10.02 -1.10 -14.84
CA THR A 334 9.31 -1.11 -13.59
C THR A 334 8.40 -2.32 -13.57
N SER A 335 8.98 -3.50 -13.50
CA SER A 335 8.26 -4.68 -13.03
C SER A 335 7.77 -4.36 -11.63
N GLY A 336 6.47 -4.46 -11.41
CA GLY A 336 5.82 -4.12 -10.16
C GLY A 336 6.35 -4.89 -8.95
N ARG A 337 7.31 -4.30 -8.30
CA ARG A 337 7.94 -4.81 -7.09
C ARG A 337 8.25 -3.61 -6.23
N HIS A 338 7.33 -3.27 -5.40
CA HIS A 338 7.65 -2.30 -4.37
C HIS A 338 6.88 -2.67 -3.12
N ALA A 339 7.65 -3.19 -2.16
CA ALA A 339 7.28 -3.03 -0.77
C ALA A 339 7.11 -1.53 -0.50
N PHE A 340 6.15 -1.17 0.30
CA PHE A 340 5.94 0.21 0.71
C PHE A 340 7.25 0.76 1.27
N ARG A 341 7.77 1.84 0.70
CA ARG A 341 8.65 2.73 1.42
C ARG A 341 7.76 3.77 2.08
N SER A 342 7.70 3.75 3.38
CA SER A 342 7.24 4.90 4.13
C SER A 342 8.17 6.09 3.84
N ALA A 343 7.60 7.20 3.49
CA ALA A 343 8.33 8.45 3.33
C ALA A 343 8.73 9.01 4.70
#